data_51702d84e017aeae145f6d8e9da2cc20
#
_entry.id   51702d84e017aeae145f6d8e9da2cc20
#
_cell.length_a   1.000
_cell.length_b   1.000
_cell.length_c   1.000
_cell.angle_alpha   90.00
_cell.angle_beta   90.00
_cell.angle_gamma   90.00
#
_symmetry.space_group_name_H-M   'P 1'
#
loop_
_entity.id
_entity.type
_entity.pdbx_description
1 polymer ?
#
loop_
_entity_poly.entity_id
_entity_poly.type
_entity_poly.pdbx_seq_one_letter_code
_entity_poly.pdbx_strand_id
1 'polypeptide(L)'
;MLGHGEFSIYTLLEELRERACQVKLVPVIADVADERAMEEVFSRWRPDIVFHAAAHKHVPLMECNAREAIRTNALGTWIFGRMAGKYNASRFVMISTDKAVNPSSVMGASKRIAEMTLTELQKDCPRTAYVAVRFGNVLGSRGSVVPKFERQIAAGGPVTVTHP
;
A
#
# COMPACT_ATOMS: atom_id res chain seq x y z
N MET A 1 -11.95 -4.50 -3.89
CA MET A 1 -11.14 -3.50 -3.17
C MET A 1 -11.10 -3.84 -1.69
N LEU A 2 -9.94 -3.69 -1.03
CA LEU A 2 -9.75 -4.07 0.37
C LEU A 2 -8.94 -2.98 1.10
N GLY A 3 -9.29 -2.68 2.34
CA GLY A 3 -8.55 -1.79 3.22
C GLY A 3 -9.16 -1.73 4.61
N HIS A 4 -8.38 -1.29 5.61
CA HIS A 4 -8.86 -1.21 6.99
C HIS A 4 -9.69 0.06 7.28
N GLY A 5 -9.56 1.09 6.45
CA GLY A 5 -10.28 2.35 6.62
C GLY A 5 -11.63 2.34 5.91
N GLU A 6 -12.74 2.24 6.63
CA GLU A 6 -14.10 2.26 6.10
C GLU A 6 -14.34 3.45 5.15
N PHE A 7 -14.03 4.67 5.60
CA PHE A 7 -14.22 5.87 4.80
C PHE A 7 -13.42 5.85 3.48
N SER A 8 -12.21 5.30 3.49
CA SER A 8 -11.38 5.19 2.28
C SER A 8 -11.98 4.20 1.28
N ILE A 9 -12.51 3.08 1.77
CA ILE A 9 -13.19 2.08 0.93
C ILE A 9 -14.50 2.64 0.38
N TYR A 10 -15.28 3.33 1.20
CA TYR A 10 -16.51 4.00 0.77
C TYR A 10 -16.24 5.03 -0.34
N THR A 11 -15.28 5.93 -0.13
CA THR A 11 -14.94 6.95 -1.14
C THR A 11 -14.49 6.32 -2.46
N LEU A 12 -13.63 5.30 -2.38
CA LEU A 12 -13.18 4.59 -3.59
C LEU A 12 -14.34 3.89 -4.32
N LEU A 13 -15.27 3.31 -3.56
CA LEU A 13 -16.45 2.66 -4.13
C LEU A 13 -17.32 3.66 -4.89
N GLU A 14 -17.56 4.84 -4.33
CA GLU A 14 -18.35 5.89 -4.99
C GLU A 14 -17.63 6.41 -6.24
N GLU A 15 -16.33 6.73 -6.16
CA GLU A 15 -15.53 7.15 -7.32
C GLU A 15 -15.57 6.12 -8.47
N LEU A 16 -15.55 4.83 -8.16
CA LEU A 16 -15.59 3.78 -9.18
C LEU A 16 -17.00 3.61 -9.77
N ARG A 17 -18.05 3.81 -8.98
CA ARG A 17 -19.44 3.82 -9.48
C ARG A 17 -19.72 4.97 -10.44
N GLU A 18 -19.24 6.16 -10.10
CA GLU A 18 -19.39 7.35 -10.95
C GLU A 18 -18.67 7.20 -12.30
N ARG A 19 -17.58 6.45 -12.35
CA ARG A 19 -16.86 6.16 -13.60
C ARG A 19 -17.54 5.10 -14.48
N ALA A 20 -18.79 4.78 -14.22
CA ALA A 20 -19.60 3.83 -14.97
C ALA A 20 -18.93 2.45 -15.16
N CYS A 21 -18.25 1.97 -14.13
CA CYS A 21 -17.63 0.66 -14.15
C CYS A 21 -18.71 -0.43 -14.19
N GLN A 22 -18.87 -1.11 -15.31
CA GLN A 22 -19.82 -2.23 -15.45
C GLN A 22 -19.34 -3.52 -14.74
N VAL A 23 -18.27 -3.43 -13.98
CA VAL A 23 -17.71 -4.56 -13.23
C VAL A 23 -18.32 -4.67 -11.84
N LYS A 24 -18.44 -5.89 -11.34
CA LYS A 24 -18.86 -6.13 -9.96
C LYS A 24 -17.83 -5.58 -8.98
N LEU A 25 -18.21 -4.57 -8.22
CA LEU A 25 -17.38 -3.99 -7.16
C LEU A 25 -17.66 -4.70 -5.84
N VAL A 26 -16.60 -5.20 -5.20
CA VAL A 26 -16.68 -5.89 -3.90
C VAL A 26 -15.84 -5.11 -2.88
N PRO A 27 -16.47 -4.32 -2.00
CA PRO A 27 -15.77 -3.67 -0.88
C PRO A 27 -15.53 -4.69 0.24
N VAL A 28 -14.32 -4.68 0.81
CA VAL A 28 -13.92 -5.48 1.96
C VAL A 28 -13.19 -4.59 2.96
N ILE A 29 -13.67 -4.58 4.20
CA ILE A 29 -12.99 -3.86 5.30
C ILE A 29 -12.18 -4.90 6.07
N ALA A 30 -10.86 -4.86 5.91
CA ALA A 30 -9.92 -5.76 6.58
C ALA A 30 -8.51 -5.16 6.60
N ASP A 31 -7.70 -5.56 7.56
CA ASP A 31 -6.29 -5.21 7.68
C ASP A 31 -5.42 -6.23 6.95
N VAL A 32 -4.52 -5.79 6.09
CA VAL A 32 -3.58 -6.68 5.36
C VAL A 32 -2.64 -7.45 6.29
N ALA A 33 -2.46 -7.00 7.52
CA ALA A 33 -1.66 -7.67 8.55
C ALA A 33 -2.49 -8.67 9.38
N ASP A 34 -3.78 -8.83 9.10
CA ASP A 34 -4.62 -9.89 9.67
C ASP A 34 -4.63 -11.11 8.74
N GLU A 35 -3.83 -12.09 9.10
CA GLU A 35 -3.66 -13.31 8.30
C GLU A 35 -4.97 -14.09 8.10
N ARG A 36 -5.80 -14.16 9.15
CA ARG A 36 -7.08 -14.88 9.08
C ARG A 36 -8.05 -14.18 8.13
N ALA A 37 -8.17 -12.86 8.24
CA ALA A 37 -9.01 -12.08 7.33
C ALA A 37 -8.52 -12.21 5.88
N MET A 38 -7.20 -12.19 5.64
CA MET A 38 -6.65 -12.38 4.30
C MET A 38 -6.93 -13.79 3.76
N GLU A 39 -6.80 -14.82 4.57
CA GLU A 39 -7.15 -16.19 4.19
C GLU A 39 -8.63 -16.29 3.75
N GLU A 40 -9.56 -15.71 4.53
CA GLU A 40 -10.99 -15.69 4.20
C GLU A 40 -11.26 -14.96 2.88
N VAL A 41 -10.61 -13.83 2.65
CA VAL A 41 -10.76 -13.05 1.41
C VAL A 41 -10.26 -13.82 0.19
N PHE A 42 -9.04 -14.35 0.25
CA PHE A 42 -8.45 -15.03 -0.89
C PHE A 42 -9.12 -16.39 -1.19
N SER A 43 -9.55 -17.13 -0.18
CA SER A 43 -10.30 -18.37 -0.36
C SER A 43 -11.63 -18.12 -1.09
N ARG A 44 -12.31 -17.04 -0.72
CA ARG A 44 -13.62 -16.66 -1.27
C ARG A 44 -13.55 -16.09 -2.67
N TRP A 45 -12.60 -15.16 -2.91
CA TRP A 45 -12.59 -14.35 -4.12
C TRP A 45 -11.55 -14.76 -5.16
N ARG A 46 -10.50 -15.49 -4.77
CA ARG A 46 -9.42 -16.02 -5.63
C ARG A 46 -8.99 -15.04 -6.73
N PRO A 47 -8.45 -13.87 -6.37
CA PRO A 47 -8.10 -12.86 -7.37
C PRO A 47 -7.00 -13.35 -8.31
N ASP A 48 -7.15 -13.10 -9.61
CA ASP A 48 -6.12 -13.39 -10.61
C ASP A 48 -4.95 -12.41 -10.55
N ILE A 49 -5.22 -11.14 -10.25
CA ILE A 49 -4.22 -10.08 -10.13
C ILE A 49 -4.45 -9.32 -8.83
N VAL A 50 -3.38 -9.08 -8.10
CA VAL A 50 -3.39 -8.33 -6.84
C VAL A 50 -2.57 -7.05 -6.99
N PHE A 51 -3.19 -5.89 -6.74
CA PHE A 51 -2.49 -4.62 -6.57
C PHE A 51 -2.40 -4.28 -5.08
N HIS A 52 -1.20 -4.26 -4.54
CA HIS A 52 -0.93 -4.00 -3.13
C HIS A 52 -0.42 -2.57 -2.93
N ALA A 53 -1.33 -1.68 -2.53
CA ALA A 53 -1.03 -0.29 -2.23
C ALA A 53 -1.16 0.06 -0.72
N ALA A 54 -1.55 -0.91 0.11
CA ALA A 54 -1.69 -0.68 1.55
C ALA A 54 -0.32 -0.45 2.19
N ALA A 55 -0.11 0.73 2.76
CA ALA A 55 1.11 1.09 3.47
C ALA A 55 0.95 2.38 4.27
N HIS A 56 1.70 2.52 5.34
CA HIS A 56 1.97 3.80 5.98
C HIS A 56 3.09 4.53 5.23
N LYS A 57 2.86 5.78 4.80
CA LYS A 57 3.77 6.53 3.92
C LYS A 57 4.39 7.79 4.54
N HIS A 58 3.85 8.28 5.65
CA HIS A 58 4.30 9.52 6.26
C HIS A 58 5.57 9.31 7.07
N VAL A 59 6.71 9.77 6.55
CA VAL A 59 8.04 9.55 7.16
C VAL A 59 8.08 10.00 8.62
N PRO A 60 7.72 11.27 8.99
CA PRO A 60 7.83 11.69 10.38
C PRO A 60 6.97 10.87 11.35
N LEU A 61 5.79 10.42 10.92
CA LEU A 61 4.93 9.60 11.76
C LEU A 61 5.52 8.21 11.98
N MET A 62 6.17 7.64 10.97
CA MET A 62 6.75 6.30 11.06
C MET A 62 8.04 6.28 11.88
N GLU A 63 8.79 7.37 11.97
CA GLU A 63 9.91 7.49 12.92
C GLU A 63 9.44 7.29 14.37
N CYS A 64 8.28 7.81 14.72
CA CYS A 64 7.69 7.64 16.06
C CYS A 64 6.87 6.33 16.21
N ASN A 65 6.61 5.61 15.13
CA ASN A 65 5.75 4.43 15.11
C ASN A 65 6.37 3.28 14.30
N ALA A 66 7.64 2.97 14.57
CA ALA A 66 8.41 1.97 13.81
C ALA A 66 7.77 0.58 13.81
N ARG A 67 7.20 0.15 14.94
CA ARG A 67 6.49 -1.14 15.04
C ARG A 67 5.32 -1.22 14.05
N GLU A 68 4.54 -0.15 13.93
CA GLU A 68 3.38 -0.11 13.04
C GLU A 68 3.81 -0.03 11.56
N ALA A 69 4.92 0.68 11.27
CA ALA A 69 5.51 0.66 9.94
C ALA A 69 5.91 -0.76 9.51
N ILE A 70 6.60 -1.51 10.37
CA ILE A 70 6.99 -2.90 10.10
C ILE A 70 5.75 -3.80 9.99
N ARG A 71 4.79 -3.66 10.91
CA ARG A 71 3.57 -4.47 10.92
C ARG A 71 2.79 -4.32 9.62
N THR A 72 2.52 -3.09 9.19
CA THR A 72 1.70 -2.84 8.00
C THR A 72 2.49 -3.00 6.72
N ASN A 73 3.68 -2.34 6.61
CA ASN A 73 4.40 -2.29 5.36
C ASN A 73 5.15 -3.58 5.03
N ALA A 74 5.74 -4.26 6.03
CA ALA A 74 6.54 -5.47 5.82
C ALA A 74 5.71 -6.75 6.08
N LEU A 75 5.20 -6.95 7.29
CA LEU A 75 4.43 -8.14 7.64
C LEU A 75 3.13 -8.24 6.84
N GLY A 76 2.41 -7.12 6.69
CA GLY A 76 1.19 -7.07 5.86
C GLY A 76 1.48 -7.44 4.41
N THR A 77 2.59 -6.96 3.83
CA THR A 77 3.01 -7.34 2.48
C THR A 77 3.33 -8.84 2.39
N TRP A 78 4.03 -9.40 3.39
CA TRP A 78 4.35 -10.83 3.42
C TRP A 78 3.08 -11.68 3.50
N ILE A 79 2.15 -11.37 4.41
CA ILE A 79 0.89 -12.09 4.55
C ILE A 79 0.09 -12.04 3.25
N PHE A 80 -0.10 -10.82 2.72
CA PHE A 80 -0.91 -10.60 1.53
C PHE A 80 -0.31 -11.24 0.28
N GLY A 81 1.02 -11.15 0.12
CA GLY A 81 1.75 -11.79 -0.97
C GLY A 81 1.73 -13.32 -0.86
N ARG A 82 1.88 -13.88 0.36
CA ARG A 82 1.78 -15.31 0.59
C ARG A 82 0.39 -15.87 0.25
N MET A 83 -0.67 -15.13 0.58
CA MET A 83 -2.03 -15.51 0.19
C MET A 83 -2.20 -15.48 -1.33
N ALA A 84 -1.65 -14.48 -2.02
CA ALA A 84 -1.66 -14.44 -3.47
C ALA A 84 -1.02 -15.70 -4.10
N GLY A 85 0.13 -16.12 -3.59
CA GLY A 85 0.79 -17.35 -4.01
C GLY A 85 -0.01 -18.61 -3.70
N LYS A 86 -0.50 -18.73 -2.46
CA LYS A 86 -1.31 -19.88 -2.00
C LYS A 86 -2.56 -20.09 -2.87
N TYR A 87 -3.21 -19.00 -3.27
CA TYR A 87 -4.44 -19.05 -4.08
C TYR A 87 -4.20 -18.87 -5.58
N ASN A 88 -2.93 -18.98 -6.02
CA ASN A 88 -2.51 -18.98 -7.42
C ASN A 88 -2.90 -17.71 -8.20
N ALA A 89 -2.82 -16.54 -7.58
CA ALA A 89 -2.88 -15.29 -8.32
C ALA A 89 -1.76 -15.27 -9.39
N SER A 90 -2.07 -14.87 -10.60
CA SER A 90 -1.06 -14.81 -11.67
C SER A 90 -0.02 -13.73 -11.43
N ARG A 91 -0.42 -12.61 -10.81
CA ARG A 91 0.45 -11.46 -10.53
C ARG A 91 0.14 -10.82 -9.19
N PHE A 92 1.21 -10.43 -8.49
CA PHE A 92 1.17 -9.59 -7.31
C PHE A 92 2.02 -8.34 -7.56
N VAL A 93 1.39 -7.18 -7.68
CA VAL A 93 2.04 -5.90 -7.99
C VAL A 93 2.03 -5.02 -6.75
N MET A 94 3.20 -4.84 -6.14
CA MET A 94 3.38 -3.99 -4.97
C MET A 94 3.73 -2.57 -5.39
N ILE A 95 3.01 -1.60 -4.84
CA ILE A 95 3.35 -0.19 -4.94
C ILE A 95 4.45 0.13 -3.93
N SER A 96 5.63 0.45 -4.43
CA SER A 96 6.80 0.84 -3.62
C SER A 96 7.16 2.32 -3.84
N THR A 97 8.35 2.73 -3.41
CA THR A 97 8.78 4.12 -3.38
C THR A 97 10.27 4.23 -3.70
N ASP A 98 10.70 5.37 -4.20
CA ASP A 98 12.10 5.80 -4.31
C ASP A 98 12.84 5.73 -2.96
N LYS A 99 12.13 5.98 -1.85
CA LYS A 99 12.67 5.96 -0.48
C LYS A 99 13.05 4.57 0.05
N ALA A 100 12.71 3.51 -0.69
CA ALA A 100 13.19 2.16 -0.46
C ALA A 100 14.61 1.91 -1.03
N VAL A 101 15.13 2.85 -1.81
CA VAL A 101 16.51 2.80 -2.32
C VAL A 101 17.43 3.44 -1.29
N ASN A 102 18.40 2.68 -0.75
CA ASN A 102 19.30 3.14 0.32
C ASN A 102 18.53 3.87 1.45
N PRO A 103 17.62 3.19 2.13
CA PRO A 103 16.66 3.84 3.02
C PRO A 103 17.35 4.50 4.22
N SER A 104 17.03 5.78 4.43
CA SER A 104 17.48 6.59 5.58
C SER A 104 16.38 6.86 6.61
N SER A 105 15.22 6.22 6.45
CA SER A 105 14.06 6.38 7.33
C SER A 105 13.40 5.04 7.64
N VAL A 106 12.68 4.97 8.76
CA VAL A 106 11.89 3.79 9.16
C VAL A 106 10.89 3.40 8.07
N MET A 107 10.20 4.39 7.49
CA MET A 107 9.25 4.16 6.40
C MET A 107 9.95 3.55 5.18
N GLY A 108 11.07 4.12 4.73
CA GLY A 108 11.86 3.60 3.62
C GLY A 108 12.39 2.20 3.88
N ALA A 109 12.93 1.95 5.08
CA ALA A 109 13.42 0.65 5.50
C ALA A 109 12.30 -0.41 5.51
N SER A 110 11.12 -0.08 6.05
CA SER A 110 9.97 -0.99 6.06
C SER A 110 9.50 -1.37 4.64
N LYS A 111 9.52 -0.42 3.71
CA LYS A 111 9.21 -0.68 2.29
C LYS A 111 10.30 -1.51 1.61
N ARG A 112 11.58 -1.29 1.96
CA ARG A 112 12.68 -2.13 1.45
C ARG A 112 12.56 -3.57 1.93
N ILE A 113 12.23 -3.80 3.20
CA ILE A 113 11.96 -5.14 3.72
C ILE A 113 10.81 -5.79 2.95
N ALA A 114 9.73 -5.05 2.69
CA ALA A 114 8.60 -5.53 1.89
C ALA A 114 9.03 -5.97 0.48
N GLU A 115 9.91 -5.23 -0.21
CA GLU A 115 10.44 -5.63 -1.52
C GLU A 115 11.28 -6.91 -1.43
N MET A 116 12.12 -7.04 -0.40
CA MET A 116 12.92 -8.26 -0.17
C MET A 116 12.01 -9.47 0.07
N THR A 117 10.91 -9.28 0.78
CA THR A 117 9.89 -10.30 1.00
C THR A 117 9.32 -10.84 -0.31
N LEU A 118 9.07 -9.98 -1.32
CA LEU A 118 8.59 -10.44 -2.63
C LEU A 118 9.61 -11.34 -3.35
N THR A 119 10.90 -11.07 -3.17
CA THR A 119 11.96 -11.89 -3.74
C THR A 119 11.96 -13.31 -3.15
N GLU A 120 11.71 -13.44 -1.85
CA GLU A 120 11.59 -14.75 -1.21
C GLU A 120 10.29 -15.45 -1.62
N LEU A 121 9.17 -14.75 -1.62
CA LEU A 121 7.89 -15.31 -2.08
C LEU A 121 7.92 -15.79 -3.53
N GLN A 122 8.71 -15.14 -4.40
CA GLN A 122 8.89 -15.60 -5.78
C GLN A 122 9.53 -16.98 -5.87
N LYS A 123 10.43 -17.32 -4.93
CA LYS A 123 11.05 -18.64 -4.87
C LYS A 123 10.05 -19.70 -4.40
N ASP A 124 9.25 -19.37 -3.37
CA ASP A 124 8.29 -20.30 -2.77
C ASP A 124 7.04 -20.50 -3.64
N CYS A 125 6.65 -19.48 -4.39
CA CYS A 125 5.43 -19.45 -5.20
C CYS A 125 5.73 -19.11 -6.67
N PRO A 126 6.42 -19.97 -7.43
CA PRO A 126 6.92 -19.65 -8.77
C PRO A 126 5.82 -19.41 -9.82
N ARG A 127 4.58 -19.80 -9.54
CA ARG A 127 3.42 -19.57 -10.42
C ARG A 127 2.85 -18.16 -10.33
N THR A 128 3.17 -17.42 -9.28
CA THR A 128 2.76 -16.03 -9.10
C THR A 128 3.93 -15.10 -9.46
N ALA A 129 3.74 -14.18 -10.39
CA ALA A 129 4.76 -13.17 -10.69
C ALA A 129 4.68 -12.03 -9.66
N TYR A 130 5.72 -11.87 -8.83
CA TYR A 130 5.83 -10.80 -7.85
C TYR A 130 6.62 -9.63 -8.41
N VAL A 131 6.01 -8.45 -8.43
CA VAL A 131 6.60 -7.22 -8.99
C VAL A 131 6.49 -6.09 -7.97
N ALA A 132 7.56 -5.33 -7.77
CA ALA A 132 7.55 -4.07 -7.06
C ALA A 132 7.74 -2.91 -8.04
N VAL A 133 6.85 -1.91 -8.00
CA VAL A 133 6.96 -0.70 -8.82
C VAL A 133 7.31 0.47 -7.90
N ARG A 134 8.45 1.11 -8.15
CA ARG A 134 8.92 2.28 -7.43
C ARG A 134 8.59 3.54 -8.19
N PHE A 135 8.11 4.56 -7.47
CA PHE A 135 7.99 5.91 -7.99
C PHE A 135 8.18 6.93 -6.87
N GLY A 136 8.46 8.16 -7.25
CA GLY A 136 8.64 9.28 -6.34
C GLY A 136 7.32 9.88 -5.86
N ASN A 137 7.32 11.19 -5.61
CA ASN A 137 6.12 11.88 -5.16
C ASN A 137 5.12 12.03 -6.30
N VAL A 138 3.89 11.56 -6.06
CA VAL A 138 2.78 11.70 -7.00
C VAL A 138 2.08 13.02 -6.73
N LEU A 139 2.03 13.90 -7.74
CA LEU A 139 1.35 15.18 -7.65
C LEU A 139 -0.13 15.00 -7.30
N GLY A 140 -0.65 15.85 -6.41
CA GLY A 140 -2.06 15.82 -6.01
C GLY A 140 -2.48 14.62 -5.14
N SER A 141 -1.57 13.71 -4.77
CA SER A 141 -1.93 12.58 -3.90
C SER A 141 -2.31 13.05 -2.49
N ARG A 142 -3.24 12.35 -1.83
CA ARG A 142 -3.68 12.66 -0.47
C ARG A 142 -2.50 12.75 0.50
N GLY A 143 -2.40 13.87 1.24
CA GLY A 143 -1.30 14.14 2.18
C GLY A 143 0.05 14.34 1.50
N SER A 144 0.10 14.65 0.20
CA SER A 144 1.32 15.07 -0.49
C SER A 144 1.66 16.53 -0.18
N VAL A 145 2.87 16.94 -0.57
CA VAL A 145 3.40 18.26 -0.28
C VAL A 145 2.59 19.38 -0.94
N VAL A 146 2.09 19.19 -2.16
CA VAL A 146 1.37 20.21 -2.92
C VAL A 146 0.10 20.69 -2.21
N PRO A 147 -0.88 19.82 -1.85
CA PRO A 147 -2.06 20.26 -1.07
C PRO A 147 -1.71 20.85 0.30
N LYS A 148 -0.56 20.47 0.90
CA LYS A 148 -0.09 21.09 2.13
C LYS A 148 0.37 22.52 1.88
N PHE A 149 1.16 22.76 0.84
CA PHE A 149 1.65 24.07 0.46
C PHE A 149 0.50 25.01 0.07
N GLU A 150 -0.44 24.54 -0.74
CA GLU A 150 -1.62 25.32 -1.12
C GLU A 150 -2.39 25.81 0.12
N ARG A 151 -2.62 24.94 1.09
CA ARG A 151 -3.28 25.32 2.35
C ARG A 151 -2.45 26.32 3.17
N GLN A 152 -1.13 26.14 3.25
CA GLN A 152 -0.25 27.06 3.96
C GLN A 152 -0.19 28.44 3.30
N ILE A 153 -0.14 28.49 1.98
CA ILE A 153 -0.18 29.73 1.21
C ILE A 153 -1.53 30.45 1.41
N ALA A 154 -2.65 29.72 1.30
CA ALA A 154 -3.98 30.27 1.54
C ALA A 154 -4.18 30.81 2.96
N ALA A 155 -3.44 30.27 3.94
CA ALA A 155 -3.43 30.73 5.33
C ALA A 155 -2.44 31.87 5.61
N GLY A 156 -1.77 32.41 4.57
CA GLY A 156 -0.80 33.51 4.70
C GLY A 156 0.65 33.08 5.01
N GLY A 157 0.97 31.79 4.89
CA GLY A 157 2.30 31.22 5.14
C GLY A 157 2.66 31.07 6.62
N PRO A 158 3.90 30.70 6.97
CA PRO A 158 4.98 30.27 6.07
C PRO A 158 4.78 28.86 5.48
N VAL A 159 5.47 28.56 4.39
CA VAL A 159 5.54 27.22 3.81
C VAL A 159 6.59 26.38 4.56
N THR A 160 6.22 25.18 4.99
CA THR A 160 7.14 24.28 5.71
C THR A 160 8.04 23.52 4.75
N VAL A 161 9.33 23.83 4.75
CA VAL A 161 10.38 23.05 4.07
C VAL A 161 11.01 22.10 5.10
N THR A 162 11.03 20.79 4.80
CA THR A 162 11.54 19.75 5.71
C THR A 162 13.00 19.38 5.44
N HIS A 163 13.55 19.81 4.32
CA HIS A 163 14.95 19.62 3.95
C HIS A 163 15.41 20.82 3.12
N PRO A 164 16.59 21.44 3.40
CA PRO A 164 17.15 22.51 2.60
C PRO A 164 17.53 22.06 1.20
#